data_b837815f5a169a6645f3ad0d38dfe11e
#
_entry.id   b837815f5a169a6645f3ad0d38dfe11e
#
_cell.length_a   1.000
_cell.length_b   1.000
_cell.length_c   1.000
_cell.angle_alpha   90.00
_cell.angle_beta   90.00
_cell.angle_gamma   90.00
#
_symmetry.space_group_name_H-M   'P 1'
#
loop_
_entity.id
_entity.type
_entity.pdbx_description
1 polymer ?
#
loop_
_entity_poly.entity_id
_entity_poly.type
_entity_poly.pdbx_seq_one_letter_code
_entity_poly.pdbx_strand_id
1 'polypeptide(L)'
;MGYNMAVNLRTKMPKEQTLVVCDVSEAAISRFREQMKDSGPVVIAKTGSEAIQQACSYSYILVCQDTIITVLPNDAACDSVYLDPSTGILAGVKQQPSSGSSPSKIAMECGTMSLEIINRIRDASAQCGLAFVDAPISGGPLGAKAGTLTIMVGCDEPLFPKIKPLLAYMGTSIRRCGAVGSGTAFKTINNYMSITQVLVASEALNIGAKLNLNMSELIDTINSSSGQSWITSKNNPVPGITPGGAASNDYEGGFRIELGQKDLKLGVQLAKMAGAKPLLSIETLKTLEEVASDPRYAGKDLRVVYKWLNEQ
;
A
#
# COMPACT_ATOMS: atom_id res chain seq x y z
N MET A 1 7.59 1.49 0.04
CA MET A 1 6.62 1.68 -1.07
C MET A 1 6.62 3.15 -1.51
N GLY A 2 6.22 4.09 -0.66
CA GLY A 2 6.06 5.52 -0.97
C GLY A 2 7.27 6.18 -1.64
N TYR A 3 8.49 5.89 -1.16
CA TYR A 3 9.72 6.37 -1.80
C TYR A 3 9.79 6.02 -3.31
N ASN A 4 9.56 4.75 -3.65
CA ASN A 4 9.61 4.31 -5.05
C ASN A 4 8.46 4.89 -5.89
N MET A 5 7.29 5.11 -5.28
CA MET A 5 6.17 5.79 -5.93
C MET A 5 6.53 7.24 -6.25
N ALA A 6 7.14 7.97 -5.30
CA ALA A 6 7.62 9.33 -5.50
C ALA A 6 8.70 9.40 -6.60
N VAL A 7 9.61 8.42 -6.66
CA VAL A 7 10.61 8.31 -7.75
C VAL A 7 9.92 8.15 -9.10
N ASN A 8 8.95 7.24 -9.22
CA ASN A 8 8.19 7.06 -10.46
C ASN A 8 7.42 8.31 -10.85
N LEU A 9 6.78 8.99 -9.90
CA LEU A 9 6.11 10.28 -10.12
C LEU A 9 7.09 11.30 -10.68
N ARG A 10 8.21 11.59 -9.96
CA ARG A 10 9.17 12.62 -10.39
C ARG A 10 9.77 12.31 -11.76
N THR A 11 10.06 11.03 -12.03
CA THR A 11 10.70 10.62 -13.30
C THR A 11 9.76 10.75 -14.51
N LYS A 12 8.46 10.51 -14.31
CA LYS A 12 7.48 10.42 -15.41
C LYS A 12 6.62 11.68 -15.58
N MET A 13 6.51 12.52 -14.54
CA MET A 13 5.80 13.80 -14.67
C MET A 13 6.64 14.81 -15.47
N PRO A 14 6.01 15.84 -16.07
CA PRO A 14 6.71 16.91 -16.78
C PRO A 14 7.80 17.57 -15.93
N LYS A 15 8.95 17.86 -16.55
CA LYS A 15 10.13 18.38 -15.83
C LYS A 15 9.91 19.77 -15.20
N GLU A 16 9.04 20.56 -15.80
CA GLU A 16 8.66 21.90 -15.33
C GLU A 16 7.74 21.88 -14.10
N GLN A 17 7.07 20.76 -13.84
CA GLN A 17 6.19 20.63 -12.69
C GLN A 17 6.98 20.35 -11.41
N THR A 18 6.58 20.98 -10.32
CA THR A 18 7.18 20.79 -9.00
C THR A 18 6.55 19.60 -8.28
N LEU A 19 7.38 18.73 -7.71
CA LEU A 19 6.95 17.71 -6.76
C LEU A 19 7.25 18.19 -5.34
N VAL A 20 6.23 18.28 -4.51
CA VAL A 20 6.39 18.52 -3.07
C VAL A 20 6.48 17.17 -2.35
N VAL A 21 7.50 17.00 -1.51
CA VAL A 21 7.75 15.76 -0.77
C VAL A 21 7.75 16.05 0.73
N CYS A 22 7.07 15.19 1.49
CA CYS A 22 7.05 15.24 2.95
C CYS A 22 7.28 13.81 3.48
N ASP A 23 8.26 13.64 4.35
CA ASP A 23 8.55 12.38 5.04
C ASP A 23 9.16 12.70 6.42
N VAL A 24 8.93 11.84 7.40
CA VAL A 24 9.55 11.97 8.74
C VAL A 24 11.02 11.56 8.74
N SER A 25 11.48 10.85 7.72
CA SER A 25 12.87 10.39 7.57
C SER A 25 13.68 11.38 6.75
N GLU A 26 14.49 12.19 7.42
CA GLU A 26 15.43 13.11 6.74
C GLU A 26 16.41 12.38 5.83
N ALA A 27 16.82 11.16 6.19
CA ALA A 27 17.67 10.32 5.36
C ALA A 27 16.98 9.93 4.05
N ALA A 28 15.66 9.60 4.08
CA ALA A 28 14.87 9.31 2.89
C ALA A 28 14.74 10.55 2.00
N ILE A 29 14.47 11.71 2.60
CA ILE A 29 14.38 13.01 1.89
C ILE A 29 15.72 13.34 1.20
N SER A 30 16.83 13.26 1.92
CA SER A 30 18.17 13.57 1.39
C SER A 30 18.53 12.66 0.23
N ARG A 31 18.30 11.35 0.38
CA ARG A 31 18.49 10.37 -0.70
C ARG A 31 17.62 10.67 -1.91
N PHE A 32 16.35 11.04 -1.70
CA PHE A 32 15.42 11.36 -2.77
C PHE A 32 15.87 12.60 -3.56
N ARG A 33 16.26 13.67 -2.86
CA ARG A 33 16.79 14.90 -3.49
C ARG A 33 18.01 14.64 -4.35
N GLU A 34 18.97 13.87 -3.84
CA GLU A 34 20.17 13.53 -4.61
C GLU A 34 19.85 12.68 -5.83
N GLN A 35 18.98 11.68 -5.67
CA GLN A 35 18.57 10.81 -6.78
C GLN A 35 17.79 11.56 -7.86
N MET A 36 16.99 12.58 -7.50
CA MET A 36 16.08 13.28 -8.41
C MET A 36 16.58 14.66 -8.85
N LYS A 37 17.84 15.05 -8.52
CA LYS A 37 18.39 16.38 -8.76
C LYS A 37 18.28 16.89 -10.20
N ASP A 38 18.36 15.99 -11.19
CA ASP A 38 18.29 16.31 -12.63
C ASP A 38 16.90 16.01 -13.24
N SER A 39 15.93 15.60 -12.42
CA SER A 39 14.60 15.14 -12.90
C SER A 39 13.54 16.24 -12.87
N GLY A 40 13.85 17.42 -12.33
CA GLY A 40 12.96 18.57 -12.19
C GLY A 40 12.84 19.07 -10.74
N PRO A 41 12.10 20.15 -10.48
CA PRO A 41 12.04 20.79 -9.17
C PRO A 41 11.41 19.89 -8.11
N VAL A 42 12.07 19.80 -6.94
CA VAL A 42 11.59 19.11 -5.73
C VAL A 42 11.63 20.09 -4.56
N VAL A 43 10.49 20.24 -3.90
CA VAL A 43 10.32 21.07 -2.70
C VAL A 43 10.04 20.16 -1.51
N ILE A 44 10.56 20.49 -0.34
CA ILE A 44 10.36 19.72 0.88
C ILE A 44 9.38 20.45 1.79
N ALA A 45 8.32 19.76 2.18
CA ALA A 45 7.40 20.18 3.22
C ALA A 45 7.66 19.42 4.52
N LYS A 46 7.41 20.04 5.66
CA LYS A 46 7.60 19.43 6.98
C LYS A 46 6.32 18.80 7.54
N THR A 47 5.17 19.24 7.05
CA THR A 47 3.86 18.82 7.53
C THR A 47 2.88 18.61 6.37
N GLY A 48 1.78 17.90 6.64
CA GLY A 48 0.69 17.75 5.67
C GLY A 48 0.06 19.11 5.31
N SER A 49 -0.09 20.00 6.29
CA SER A 49 -0.58 21.37 6.08
C SER A 49 0.33 22.15 5.15
N GLU A 50 1.62 22.15 5.38
CA GLU A 50 2.59 22.81 4.53
C GLU A 50 2.61 22.21 3.11
N ALA A 51 2.55 20.87 3.00
CA ALA A 51 2.52 20.19 1.71
C ALA A 51 1.34 20.62 0.83
N ILE A 52 0.11 20.68 1.39
CA ILE A 52 -1.08 21.09 0.62
C ILE A 52 -1.04 22.59 0.27
N GLN A 53 -0.44 23.42 1.11
CA GLN A 53 -0.28 24.85 0.83
C GLN A 53 0.75 25.10 -0.27
N GLN A 54 1.87 24.42 -0.25
CA GLN A 54 2.92 24.54 -1.26
C GLN A 54 2.46 23.98 -2.62
N ALA A 55 1.71 22.88 -2.65
CA ALA A 55 1.14 22.34 -3.88
C ALA A 55 0.34 23.39 -4.66
N CYS A 56 -0.33 24.32 -3.97
CA CYS A 56 -1.13 25.37 -4.58
C CYS A 56 -0.36 26.59 -5.10
N SER A 57 0.86 26.81 -4.60
CA SER A 57 1.65 28.02 -4.91
C SER A 57 2.35 27.96 -6.27
N TYR A 58 2.42 26.79 -6.90
CA TYR A 58 3.17 26.54 -8.13
C TYR A 58 2.32 26.24 -9.36
N SER A 59 1.05 26.68 -9.39
CA SER A 59 0.14 26.45 -10.51
C SER A 59 0.50 27.28 -11.75
N TYR A 60 1.26 26.72 -12.67
CA TYR A 60 1.24 27.10 -14.08
C TYR A 60 0.75 25.93 -14.95
N ILE A 61 -0.53 26.04 -15.35
CA ILE A 61 -1.21 25.44 -16.50
C ILE A 61 -1.09 23.91 -16.72
N LEU A 62 -2.27 23.26 -16.63
CA LEU A 62 -2.71 21.97 -17.20
C LEU A 62 -2.20 20.66 -16.57
N VAL A 63 -3.17 19.99 -15.91
CA VAL A 63 -3.24 18.55 -15.56
C VAL A 63 -2.29 18.09 -14.44
N CYS A 64 -2.80 18.05 -13.28
CA CYS A 64 -2.37 17.58 -11.95
C CYS A 64 -2.25 18.70 -10.93
N GLN A 65 -3.26 19.49 -10.87
CA GLN A 65 -3.45 20.53 -9.88
C GLN A 65 -3.75 19.90 -8.52
N ASP A 66 -3.10 20.44 -7.48
CA ASP A 66 -3.59 20.35 -6.10
C ASP A 66 -3.89 18.93 -5.61
N THR A 67 -3.03 17.94 -5.99
CA THR A 67 -3.20 16.57 -5.55
C THR A 67 -2.13 16.18 -4.54
N ILE A 68 -2.57 15.75 -3.36
CA ILE A 68 -1.72 15.09 -2.36
C ILE A 68 -1.89 13.57 -2.48
N ILE A 69 -0.78 12.85 -2.47
CA ILE A 69 -0.74 11.39 -2.38
C ILE A 69 -0.05 11.03 -1.07
N THR A 70 -0.72 10.27 -0.22
CA THR A 70 -0.18 9.74 1.02
C THR A 70 0.00 8.23 0.94
N VAL A 71 1.04 7.73 1.61
CA VAL A 71 1.36 6.29 1.70
C VAL A 71 1.76 6.02 3.15
N LEU A 72 0.78 5.94 4.02
CA LEU A 72 0.96 5.91 5.47
C LEU A 72 0.96 4.48 6.01
N PRO A 73 1.63 4.21 7.14
CA PRO A 73 1.79 2.84 7.64
C PRO A 73 0.57 2.30 8.40
N ASN A 74 -0.23 3.15 9.03
CA ASN A 74 -1.33 2.77 9.90
C ASN A 74 -2.34 3.91 10.11
N ASP A 75 -3.45 3.59 10.79
CA ASP A 75 -4.54 4.53 11.08
C ASP A 75 -4.10 5.73 11.91
N ALA A 76 -3.22 5.54 12.89
CA ALA A 76 -2.72 6.63 13.74
C ALA A 76 -1.92 7.66 12.92
N ALA A 77 -1.12 7.21 11.97
CA ALA A 77 -0.42 8.09 11.03
C ALA A 77 -1.42 8.84 10.12
N CYS A 78 -2.48 8.16 9.65
CA CYS A 78 -3.55 8.80 8.89
C CYS A 78 -4.27 9.87 9.72
N ASP A 79 -4.62 9.55 10.96
CA ASP A 79 -5.26 10.49 11.89
C ASP A 79 -4.41 11.76 12.03
N SER A 80 -3.12 11.59 12.33
CA SER A 80 -2.18 12.71 12.48
C SER A 80 -1.99 13.51 11.17
N VAL A 81 -1.72 12.83 10.05
CA VAL A 81 -1.38 13.52 8.79
C VAL A 81 -2.59 14.21 8.17
N TYR A 82 -3.80 13.69 8.36
CA TYR A 82 -5.01 14.30 7.79
C TYR A 82 -5.72 15.22 8.78
N LEU A 83 -5.89 14.81 10.03
CA LEU A 83 -6.86 15.40 10.97
C LEU A 83 -6.24 16.26 12.06
N ASP A 84 -4.92 16.28 12.24
CA ASP A 84 -4.29 17.16 13.22
C ASP A 84 -4.68 18.62 12.95
N PRO A 85 -5.18 19.36 13.96
CA PRO A 85 -5.74 20.69 13.76
C PRO A 85 -4.74 21.78 13.37
N SER A 86 -3.44 21.52 13.50
CA SER A 86 -2.37 22.48 13.20
C SER A 86 -1.49 22.06 12.02
N THR A 87 -1.15 20.77 11.94
CA THR A 87 -0.17 20.23 10.99
C THR A 87 -0.79 19.32 9.92
N GLY A 88 -2.05 18.95 10.10
CA GLY A 88 -2.77 18.05 9.20
C GLY A 88 -3.11 18.70 7.85
N ILE A 89 -3.31 17.85 6.85
CA ILE A 89 -3.72 18.28 5.50
C ILE A 89 -4.97 19.17 5.55
N LEU A 90 -5.99 18.78 6.35
CA LEU A 90 -7.24 19.55 6.45
C LEU A 90 -7.07 20.92 7.11
N ALA A 91 -6.09 21.07 8.02
CA ALA A 91 -5.75 22.37 8.57
C ALA A 91 -5.17 23.31 7.48
N GLY A 92 -4.33 22.75 6.60
CA GLY A 92 -3.77 23.50 5.48
C GLY A 92 -4.82 23.91 4.44
N VAL A 93 -5.84 23.07 4.21
CA VAL A 93 -6.97 23.42 3.32
C VAL A 93 -7.80 24.58 3.88
N LYS A 94 -8.13 24.56 5.17
CA LYS A 94 -8.95 25.60 5.84
C LYS A 94 -8.30 26.98 5.84
N GLN A 95 -6.99 27.07 5.77
CA GLN A 95 -6.23 28.31 5.76
C GLN A 95 -6.20 29.01 4.38
N GLN A 96 -6.79 28.39 3.36
CA GLN A 96 -6.81 28.96 2.01
C GLN A 96 -8.18 29.54 1.67
N PRO A 97 -8.24 30.67 0.91
CA PRO A 97 -9.50 31.21 0.46
C PRO A 97 -10.24 30.21 -0.44
N SER A 98 -11.52 29.97 -0.15
CA SER A 98 -12.38 29.14 -0.99
C SER A 98 -12.63 29.81 -2.33
N SER A 99 -12.07 29.26 -3.41
CA SER A 99 -12.33 29.72 -4.78
C SER A 99 -13.32 28.76 -5.46
N GLY A 100 -14.61 29.06 -5.39
CA GLY A 100 -15.60 28.44 -6.28
C GLY A 100 -16.29 27.17 -5.77
N SER A 101 -17.26 26.70 -6.55
CA SER A 101 -18.24 25.66 -6.21
C SER A 101 -17.79 24.20 -6.49
N SER A 102 -16.54 23.96 -6.86
CA SER A 102 -15.99 22.61 -7.07
C SER A 102 -14.76 22.39 -6.21
N PRO A 103 -14.53 21.18 -5.66
CA PRO A 103 -13.30 20.89 -4.93
C PRO A 103 -12.10 21.08 -5.87
N SER A 104 -11.25 22.07 -5.54
CA SER A 104 -10.05 22.36 -6.33
C SER A 104 -8.91 21.41 -6.01
N LYS A 105 -8.98 20.68 -4.88
CA LYS A 105 -7.91 19.82 -4.34
C LYS A 105 -8.38 18.40 -4.14
N ILE A 106 -7.42 17.48 -4.31
CA ILE A 106 -7.64 16.04 -4.17
C ILE A 106 -6.61 15.50 -3.19
N ALA A 107 -7.05 14.68 -2.23
CA ALA A 107 -6.17 13.89 -1.40
C ALA A 107 -6.42 12.40 -1.66
N MET A 108 -5.34 11.64 -1.89
CA MET A 108 -5.39 10.20 -2.15
C MET A 108 -4.57 9.44 -1.11
N GLU A 109 -5.21 8.55 -0.32
CA GLU A 109 -4.51 7.65 0.59
C GLU A 109 -4.26 6.31 -0.09
N CYS A 110 -2.98 5.94 -0.21
CA CYS A 110 -2.53 4.72 -0.89
C CYS A 110 -2.07 3.60 0.07
N GLY A 111 -2.08 3.84 1.38
CA GLY A 111 -1.82 2.83 2.39
C GLY A 111 -2.98 1.85 2.57
N THR A 112 -2.78 0.83 3.40
CA THR A 112 -3.84 -0.11 3.79
C THR A 112 -4.30 0.24 5.20
N MET A 113 -5.49 0.81 5.30
CA MET A 113 -6.08 1.39 6.50
C MET A 113 -7.37 0.68 6.88
N SER A 114 -7.90 0.97 8.07
CA SER A 114 -9.24 0.57 8.44
C SER A 114 -10.29 1.37 7.65
N LEU A 115 -11.44 0.75 7.41
CA LEU A 115 -12.55 1.44 6.77
C LEU A 115 -13.08 2.58 7.65
N GLU A 116 -12.90 2.48 8.97
CA GLU A 116 -13.28 3.49 9.95
C GLU A 116 -12.51 4.81 9.74
N ILE A 117 -11.17 4.75 9.69
CA ILE A 117 -10.36 5.96 9.49
C ILE A 117 -10.60 6.57 8.11
N ILE A 118 -10.75 5.75 7.07
CA ILE A 118 -11.06 6.22 5.71
C ILE A 118 -12.39 6.99 5.69
N ASN A 119 -13.44 6.49 6.35
CA ASN A 119 -14.71 7.19 6.46
C ASN A 119 -14.60 8.50 7.25
N ARG A 120 -13.86 8.51 8.37
CA ARG A 120 -13.63 9.74 9.16
C ARG A 120 -12.92 10.81 8.32
N ILE A 121 -11.88 10.44 7.56
CA ILE A 121 -11.16 11.38 6.70
C ILE A 121 -12.07 11.87 5.57
N ARG A 122 -12.84 10.98 4.91
CA ARG A 122 -13.83 11.35 3.90
C ARG A 122 -14.79 12.43 4.41
N ASP A 123 -15.40 12.17 5.56
CA ASP A 123 -16.42 13.06 6.12
C ASP A 123 -15.84 14.42 6.53
N ALA A 124 -14.64 14.42 7.13
CA ALA A 124 -13.93 15.64 7.48
C ALA A 124 -13.44 16.42 6.22
N SER A 125 -13.00 15.72 5.19
CA SER A 125 -12.60 16.31 3.90
C SER A 125 -13.75 16.99 3.20
N ALA A 126 -14.93 16.38 3.18
CA ALA A 126 -16.14 16.95 2.59
C ALA A 126 -16.53 18.29 3.22
N GLN A 127 -16.34 18.43 4.56
CA GLN A 127 -16.60 19.69 5.29
C GLN A 127 -15.66 20.84 4.88
N CYS A 128 -14.50 20.50 4.30
CA CYS A 128 -13.49 21.49 3.87
C CYS A 128 -13.44 21.68 2.34
N GLY A 129 -14.33 21.04 1.60
CA GLY A 129 -14.30 21.10 0.12
C GLY A 129 -13.09 20.38 -0.51
N LEU A 130 -12.46 19.42 0.21
CA LEU A 130 -11.39 18.56 -0.30
C LEU A 130 -11.99 17.28 -0.85
N ALA A 131 -11.69 16.93 -2.11
CA ALA A 131 -12.04 15.61 -2.64
C ALA A 131 -11.10 14.56 -2.05
N PHE A 132 -11.65 13.55 -1.38
CA PHE A 132 -10.87 12.45 -0.83
C PHE A 132 -11.05 11.17 -1.65
N VAL A 133 -9.96 10.44 -1.81
CA VAL A 133 -9.88 9.18 -2.57
C VAL A 133 -9.10 8.16 -1.72
N ASP A 134 -9.61 6.98 -1.55
CA ASP A 134 -8.84 5.85 -1.09
C ASP A 134 -8.33 5.06 -2.31
N ALA A 135 -7.02 4.90 -2.40
CA ALA A 135 -6.37 4.31 -3.56
C ALA A 135 -5.28 3.28 -3.14
N PRO A 136 -5.60 2.32 -2.27
CA PRO A 136 -4.63 1.36 -1.80
C PRO A 136 -4.00 0.56 -2.94
N ILE A 137 -2.74 0.16 -2.70
CA ILE A 137 -1.86 -0.40 -3.71
C ILE A 137 -1.53 -1.87 -3.45
N SER A 138 -1.24 -2.62 -4.52
CA SER A 138 -0.75 -3.98 -4.48
C SER A 138 0.39 -4.18 -5.49
N GLY A 139 1.39 -5.03 -5.15
CA GLY A 139 2.56 -5.29 -6.00
C GLY A 139 3.89 -5.25 -5.23
N GLY A 140 3.86 -4.86 -3.95
CA GLY A 140 5.03 -4.84 -3.07
C GLY A 140 6.12 -3.84 -3.50
N PRO A 141 7.29 -3.88 -2.85
CA PRO A 141 8.40 -2.96 -3.15
C PRO A 141 8.92 -3.07 -4.58
N LEU A 142 8.90 -4.27 -5.17
CA LEU A 142 9.33 -4.50 -6.56
C LEU A 142 8.37 -3.86 -7.55
N GLY A 143 7.05 -4.05 -7.37
CA GLY A 143 6.05 -3.39 -8.20
C GLY A 143 6.07 -1.86 -8.07
N ALA A 144 6.30 -1.34 -6.86
CA ALA A 144 6.46 0.09 -6.64
C ALA A 144 7.70 0.64 -7.35
N LYS A 145 8.83 -0.09 -7.34
CA LYS A 145 10.06 0.29 -8.05
C LYS A 145 9.87 0.26 -9.57
N ALA A 146 9.21 -0.77 -10.08
CA ALA A 146 8.95 -0.93 -11.52
C ALA A 146 7.82 -0.01 -12.05
N GLY A 147 7.02 0.61 -11.16
CA GLY A 147 5.86 1.40 -11.56
C GLY A 147 4.73 0.54 -12.13
N THR A 148 4.59 -0.69 -11.67
CA THR A 148 3.62 -1.69 -12.15
C THR A 148 2.57 -2.08 -11.10
N LEU A 149 2.30 -1.17 -10.16
CA LEU A 149 1.33 -1.42 -9.09
C LEU A 149 -0.08 -1.66 -9.64
N THR A 150 -0.84 -2.49 -8.93
CA THR A 150 -2.29 -2.49 -9.00
C THR A 150 -2.80 -1.46 -8.00
N ILE A 151 -3.65 -0.54 -8.45
CA ILE A 151 -4.23 0.53 -7.64
C ILE A 151 -5.75 0.37 -7.63
N MET A 152 -6.32 0.21 -6.43
CA MET A 152 -7.74 -0.03 -6.20
C MET A 152 -8.40 1.27 -5.73
N VAL A 153 -9.12 1.94 -6.61
CA VAL A 153 -9.56 3.32 -6.39
C VAL A 153 -11.01 3.36 -5.92
N GLY A 154 -11.24 3.91 -4.73
CA GLY A 154 -12.55 4.32 -4.23
C GLY A 154 -12.72 5.84 -4.38
N CYS A 155 -13.58 6.27 -5.28
CA CYS A 155 -13.87 7.68 -5.51
C CYS A 155 -15.20 7.86 -6.24
N ASP A 156 -15.70 9.10 -6.27
CA ASP A 156 -16.81 9.47 -7.11
C ASP A 156 -16.49 9.27 -8.59
N GLU A 157 -17.49 8.82 -9.36
CA GLU A 157 -17.28 8.43 -10.75
C GLU A 157 -16.70 9.54 -11.64
N PRO A 158 -17.16 10.80 -11.56
CA PRO A 158 -16.61 11.91 -12.37
C PRO A 158 -15.16 12.26 -12.03
N LEU A 159 -14.64 11.84 -10.85
CA LEU A 159 -13.28 12.12 -10.43
C LEU A 159 -12.28 11.11 -11.01
N PHE A 160 -12.71 9.87 -11.23
CA PHE A 160 -11.82 8.78 -11.67
C PHE A 160 -11.05 9.10 -12.96
N PRO A 161 -11.68 9.57 -14.07
CA PRO A 161 -10.93 9.91 -15.28
C PRO A 161 -9.90 11.03 -15.08
N LYS A 162 -10.12 11.93 -14.10
CA LYS A 162 -9.19 13.03 -13.80
C LYS A 162 -7.92 12.56 -13.08
N ILE A 163 -8.04 11.58 -12.17
CA ILE A 163 -6.91 11.09 -11.38
C ILE A 163 -6.17 9.91 -12.01
N LYS A 164 -6.82 9.15 -12.90
CA LYS A 164 -6.24 7.97 -13.54
C LYS A 164 -4.92 8.25 -14.25
N PRO A 165 -4.72 9.35 -15.00
CA PRO A 165 -3.43 9.66 -15.63
C PRO A 165 -2.29 9.84 -14.63
N LEU A 166 -2.54 10.44 -13.47
CA LEU A 166 -1.55 10.59 -12.40
C LEU A 166 -1.18 9.23 -11.80
N LEU A 167 -2.17 8.40 -11.54
CA LEU A 167 -1.96 7.05 -11.00
C LEU A 167 -1.18 6.15 -11.97
N ALA A 168 -1.30 6.40 -13.29
CA ALA A 168 -0.57 5.66 -14.33
C ALA A 168 0.96 5.87 -14.26
N TYR A 169 1.44 6.90 -13.59
CA TYR A 169 2.87 7.03 -13.31
C TYR A 169 3.40 5.97 -12.36
N MET A 170 2.54 5.41 -11.49
CA MET A 170 2.93 4.49 -10.42
C MET A 170 2.43 3.05 -10.62
N GLY A 171 1.42 2.84 -11.46
CA GLY A 171 0.80 1.54 -11.66
C GLY A 171 0.30 1.31 -13.07
N THR A 172 0.14 0.05 -13.43
CA THR A 172 -0.37 -0.38 -14.75
C THR A 172 -1.80 -0.92 -14.68
N SER A 173 -2.26 -1.38 -13.51
CA SER A 173 -3.62 -1.85 -13.29
C SER A 173 -4.35 -0.90 -12.34
N ILE A 174 -5.12 0.03 -12.91
CA ILE A 174 -5.84 1.05 -12.13
C ILE A 174 -7.33 0.79 -12.27
N ARG A 175 -7.97 0.43 -11.15
CA ARG A 175 -9.37 -0.01 -11.12
C ARG A 175 -10.20 0.88 -10.22
N ARG A 176 -11.30 1.47 -10.74
CA ARG A 176 -12.32 2.08 -9.89
C ARG A 176 -13.14 0.95 -9.25
N CYS A 177 -13.16 0.91 -7.92
CA CYS A 177 -13.84 -0.12 -7.13
C CYS A 177 -15.24 0.31 -6.66
N GLY A 178 -15.55 1.60 -6.72
CA GLY A 178 -16.80 2.19 -6.26
C GLY A 178 -16.59 3.55 -5.61
N ALA A 179 -17.48 3.96 -4.71
CA ALA A 179 -17.34 5.16 -3.90
C ALA A 179 -16.16 5.06 -2.93
N VAL A 180 -15.83 6.17 -2.26
CA VAL A 180 -14.78 6.21 -1.23
C VAL A 180 -15.01 5.11 -0.17
N GLY A 181 -13.96 4.38 0.17
CA GLY A 181 -13.95 3.19 1.02
C GLY A 181 -13.98 1.87 0.26
N SER A 182 -14.44 1.87 -1.00
CA SER A 182 -14.48 0.64 -1.80
C SER A 182 -13.08 0.16 -2.19
N GLY A 183 -12.13 1.04 -2.48
CA GLY A 183 -10.74 0.67 -2.75
C GLY A 183 -10.13 -0.06 -1.55
N THR A 184 -10.32 0.49 -0.36
CA THR A 184 -9.89 -0.09 0.91
C THR A 184 -10.52 -1.44 1.16
N ALA A 185 -11.83 -1.59 0.93
CA ALA A 185 -12.52 -2.87 1.07
C ALA A 185 -11.95 -3.92 0.10
N PHE A 186 -11.77 -3.58 -1.18
CA PHE A 186 -11.16 -4.48 -2.17
C PHE A 186 -9.74 -4.89 -1.77
N LYS A 187 -8.92 -3.93 -1.34
CA LYS A 187 -7.55 -4.21 -0.89
C LYS A 187 -7.54 -5.13 0.33
N THR A 188 -8.38 -4.88 1.30
CA THR A 188 -8.49 -5.67 2.53
C THR A 188 -8.92 -7.10 2.22
N ILE A 189 -9.91 -7.30 1.35
CA ILE A 189 -10.35 -8.64 0.91
C ILE A 189 -9.22 -9.35 0.13
N ASN A 190 -8.54 -8.64 -0.77
CA ASN A 190 -7.39 -9.20 -1.48
C ASN A 190 -6.29 -9.67 -0.51
N ASN A 191 -5.96 -8.85 0.49
CA ASN A 191 -4.93 -9.22 1.47
C ASN A 191 -5.39 -10.34 2.41
N TYR A 192 -6.67 -10.35 2.79
CA TYR A 192 -7.27 -11.47 3.53
C TYR A 192 -7.02 -12.81 2.81
N MET A 193 -7.29 -12.88 1.50
CA MET A 193 -7.02 -14.08 0.70
C MET A 193 -5.51 -14.37 0.60
N SER A 194 -4.73 -13.40 0.20
CA SER A 194 -3.30 -13.57 -0.08
C SER A 194 -2.52 -14.01 1.18
N ILE A 195 -2.80 -13.42 2.33
CA ILE A 195 -2.13 -13.73 3.58
C ILE A 195 -2.51 -15.13 4.07
N THR A 196 -3.79 -15.50 4.00
CA THR A 196 -4.23 -16.86 4.34
C THR A 196 -3.62 -17.90 3.39
N GLN A 197 -3.49 -17.57 2.10
CA GLN A 197 -2.82 -18.44 1.12
C GLN A 197 -1.33 -18.66 1.42
N VAL A 198 -0.64 -17.70 2.05
CA VAL A 198 0.76 -17.91 2.48
C VAL A 198 0.84 -19.04 3.50
N LEU A 199 -0.05 -19.07 4.49
CA LEU A 199 -0.08 -20.16 5.48
C LEU A 199 -0.38 -21.50 4.81
N VAL A 200 -1.44 -21.59 4.02
CA VAL A 200 -1.85 -22.82 3.32
C VAL A 200 -0.72 -23.34 2.42
N ALA A 201 -0.06 -22.45 1.65
CA ALA A 201 1.06 -22.84 0.81
C ALA A 201 2.27 -23.31 1.64
N SER A 202 2.57 -22.64 2.76
CA SER A 202 3.67 -23.02 3.64
C SER A 202 3.45 -24.38 4.27
N GLU A 203 2.24 -24.68 4.75
CA GLU A 203 1.89 -26.00 5.31
C GLU A 203 2.00 -27.10 4.25
N ALA A 204 1.38 -26.91 3.07
CA ALA A 204 1.39 -27.91 2.00
C ALA A 204 2.83 -28.21 1.51
N LEU A 205 3.66 -27.17 1.34
CA LEU A 205 5.03 -27.32 0.89
C LEU A 205 5.94 -27.89 2.01
N ASN A 206 5.63 -27.63 3.28
CA ASN A 206 6.30 -28.27 4.41
C ASN A 206 6.03 -29.79 4.43
N ILE A 207 4.80 -30.23 4.13
CA ILE A 207 4.49 -31.66 3.97
C ILE A 207 5.41 -32.29 2.91
N GLY A 208 5.52 -31.64 1.73
CA GLY A 208 6.40 -32.10 0.67
C GLY A 208 7.87 -32.21 1.10
N ALA A 209 8.36 -31.21 1.84
CA ALA A 209 9.71 -31.20 2.40
C ALA A 209 9.95 -32.33 3.41
N LYS A 210 9.02 -32.57 4.35
CA LYS A 210 9.09 -33.65 5.33
C LYS A 210 9.03 -35.07 4.68
N LEU A 211 8.38 -35.17 3.52
CA LEU A 211 8.35 -36.38 2.69
C LEU A 211 9.58 -36.53 1.77
N ASN A 212 10.53 -35.60 1.79
CA ASN A 212 11.70 -35.55 0.92
C ASN A 212 11.35 -35.56 -0.57
N LEU A 213 10.24 -34.92 -0.96
CA LEU A 213 9.84 -34.79 -2.36
C LEU A 213 10.74 -33.78 -3.08
N ASN A 214 10.85 -33.93 -4.40
CA ASN A 214 11.47 -32.89 -5.23
C ASN A 214 10.58 -31.64 -5.23
N MET A 215 11.03 -30.60 -4.55
CA MET A 215 10.23 -29.39 -4.31
C MET A 215 9.94 -28.63 -5.61
N SER A 216 10.87 -28.63 -6.59
CA SER A 216 10.63 -27.98 -7.88
C SER A 216 9.50 -28.68 -8.64
N GLU A 217 9.57 -30.00 -8.75
CA GLU A 217 8.52 -30.81 -9.42
C GLU A 217 7.18 -30.72 -8.71
N LEU A 218 7.17 -30.71 -7.36
CA LEU A 218 5.95 -30.54 -6.59
C LEU A 218 5.30 -29.18 -6.86
N ILE A 219 6.09 -28.10 -6.87
CA ILE A 219 5.61 -26.74 -7.10
C ILE A 219 5.10 -26.59 -8.55
N ASP A 220 5.81 -27.12 -9.53
CA ASP A 220 5.39 -27.10 -10.93
C ASP A 220 4.08 -27.87 -11.14
N THR A 221 3.95 -29.02 -10.47
CA THR A 221 2.71 -29.80 -10.47
C THR A 221 1.54 -29.04 -9.84
N ILE A 222 1.75 -28.41 -8.68
CA ILE A 222 0.76 -27.55 -8.03
C ILE A 222 0.33 -26.41 -8.96
N ASN A 223 1.33 -25.76 -9.61
CA ASN A 223 1.08 -24.61 -10.48
C ASN A 223 0.39 -24.96 -11.80
N SER A 224 0.43 -26.21 -12.22
CA SER A 224 -0.34 -26.73 -13.37
C SER A 224 -1.67 -27.39 -12.97
N SER A 225 -1.99 -27.41 -11.68
CA SER A 225 -3.16 -28.09 -11.12
C SER A 225 -4.05 -27.13 -10.34
N SER A 226 -5.12 -27.65 -9.72
CA SER A 226 -6.12 -26.87 -8.97
C SER A 226 -5.61 -26.20 -7.70
N GLY A 227 -4.42 -26.54 -7.20
CA GLY A 227 -3.78 -25.92 -6.06
C GLY A 227 -3.03 -24.62 -6.38
N GLN A 228 -3.00 -24.19 -7.65
CA GLN A 228 -2.31 -22.97 -8.07
C GLN A 228 -2.83 -21.73 -7.33
N SER A 229 -1.90 -20.89 -6.92
CA SER A 229 -2.16 -19.56 -6.39
C SER A 229 -1.07 -18.57 -6.81
N TRP A 230 -1.30 -17.28 -6.56
CA TRP A 230 -0.25 -16.27 -6.76
C TRP A 230 0.96 -16.53 -5.85
N ILE A 231 0.72 -17.06 -4.66
CA ILE A 231 1.78 -17.39 -3.71
C ILE A 231 2.65 -18.52 -4.27
N THR A 232 2.06 -19.60 -4.75
CA THR A 232 2.84 -20.74 -5.28
C THR A 232 3.57 -20.41 -6.57
N SER A 233 2.98 -19.56 -7.44
CA SER A 233 3.49 -19.33 -8.80
C SER A 233 4.39 -18.10 -8.96
N LYS A 234 4.23 -17.05 -8.13
CA LYS A 234 4.92 -15.75 -8.29
C LYS A 234 5.72 -15.32 -7.07
N ASN A 235 5.40 -15.84 -5.90
CA ASN A 235 6.01 -15.39 -4.65
C ASN A 235 6.11 -16.53 -3.63
N ASN A 236 6.76 -17.61 -4.07
CA ASN A 236 6.82 -18.89 -3.37
C ASN A 236 7.58 -18.77 -2.03
N PRO A 237 7.13 -19.43 -0.94
CA PRO A 237 7.79 -19.40 0.36
C PRO A 237 9.06 -20.26 0.41
N VAL A 238 9.27 -21.19 -0.54
CA VAL A 238 10.45 -22.06 -0.58
C VAL A 238 11.65 -21.28 -1.13
N PRO A 239 12.81 -21.27 -0.43
CA PRO A 239 14.03 -20.64 -0.92
C PRO A 239 14.46 -21.18 -2.29
N GLY A 240 14.96 -20.31 -3.16
CA GLY A 240 15.47 -20.67 -4.48
C GLY A 240 14.42 -20.78 -5.60
N ILE A 241 13.12 -20.87 -5.27
CA ILE A 241 12.06 -21.04 -6.28
C ILE A 241 11.71 -19.71 -6.98
N THR A 242 11.62 -18.62 -6.23
CA THR A 242 11.34 -17.30 -6.83
C THR A 242 12.63 -16.49 -6.90
N PRO A 243 13.20 -16.25 -8.10
CA PRO A 243 14.41 -15.44 -8.24
C PRO A 243 14.23 -14.03 -7.68
N GLY A 244 15.14 -13.60 -6.79
CA GLY A 244 15.08 -12.28 -6.14
C GLY A 244 13.93 -12.11 -5.13
N GLY A 245 13.17 -13.15 -4.85
CA GLY A 245 12.15 -13.16 -3.81
C GLY A 245 12.75 -13.13 -2.40
N ALA A 246 12.01 -12.62 -1.42
CA ALA A 246 12.47 -12.52 -0.04
C ALA A 246 12.85 -13.91 0.55
N ALA A 247 12.13 -14.97 0.19
CA ALA A 247 12.46 -16.34 0.64
C ALA A 247 13.88 -16.76 0.23
N SER A 248 14.38 -16.31 -0.91
CA SER A 248 15.74 -16.59 -1.40
C SER A 248 16.82 -15.68 -0.78
N ASN A 249 16.43 -14.71 0.07
CA ASN A 249 17.31 -13.79 0.79
C ASN A 249 17.07 -13.88 2.31
N ASP A 250 17.02 -15.08 2.82
CA ASP A 250 16.67 -15.38 4.23
C ASP A 250 15.43 -14.63 4.74
N TYR A 251 14.46 -14.44 3.86
CA TYR A 251 13.21 -13.71 4.12
C TYR A 251 13.41 -12.22 4.49
N GLU A 252 14.56 -11.64 4.15
CA GLU A 252 14.79 -10.22 4.33
C GLU A 252 14.13 -9.39 3.22
N GLY A 253 13.60 -8.24 3.59
CA GLY A 253 12.84 -7.39 2.68
C GLY A 253 11.41 -7.89 2.47
N GLY A 254 10.77 -7.51 1.37
CA GLY A 254 9.42 -7.98 1.02
C GLY A 254 8.28 -7.39 1.88
N PHE A 255 7.30 -8.22 2.22
CA PHE A 255 6.12 -7.83 3.00
C PHE A 255 6.25 -8.36 4.43
N ARG A 256 6.66 -7.50 5.36
CA ARG A 256 6.95 -7.86 6.74
C ARG A 256 5.76 -8.54 7.43
N ILE A 257 6.07 -9.54 8.28
CA ILE A 257 5.07 -10.35 8.97
C ILE A 257 4.12 -9.49 9.84
N GLU A 258 4.62 -8.43 10.48
CA GLU A 258 3.81 -7.54 11.31
C GLU A 258 2.80 -6.73 10.46
N LEU A 259 3.18 -6.37 9.24
CA LEU A 259 2.26 -5.73 8.30
C LEU A 259 1.21 -6.72 7.79
N GLY A 260 1.60 -7.98 7.60
CA GLY A 260 0.67 -9.07 7.29
C GLY A 260 -0.36 -9.27 8.40
N GLN A 261 0.08 -9.31 9.65
CA GLN A 261 -0.83 -9.36 10.81
C GLN A 261 -1.81 -8.18 10.83
N LYS A 262 -1.29 -6.95 10.68
CA LYS A 262 -2.13 -5.75 10.64
C LYS A 262 -3.19 -5.87 9.55
N ASP A 263 -2.80 -6.21 8.33
CA ASP A 263 -3.71 -6.29 7.20
C ASP A 263 -4.74 -7.42 7.36
N LEU A 264 -4.35 -8.56 7.94
CA LEU A 264 -5.28 -9.65 8.24
C LEU A 264 -6.27 -9.28 9.35
N LYS A 265 -5.82 -8.53 10.38
CA LYS A 265 -6.71 -7.98 11.42
C LYS A 265 -7.78 -7.07 10.81
N LEU A 266 -7.39 -6.18 9.88
CA LEU A 266 -8.35 -5.36 9.13
C LEU A 266 -9.34 -6.22 8.35
N GLY A 267 -8.89 -7.32 7.74
CA GLY A 267 -9.75 -8.28 7.04
C GLY A 267 -10.77 -8.96 7.95
N VAL A 268 -10.33 -9.39 9.13
CA VAL A 268 -11.23 -9.97 10.15
C VAL A 268 -12.25 -8.94 10.66
N GLN A 269 -11.83 -7.68 10.87
CA GLN A 269 -12.74 -6.60 11.25
C GLN A 269 -13.77 -6.33 10.15
N LEU A 270 -13.33 -6.25 8.90
CA LEU A 270 -14.23 -6.04 7.75
C LEU A 270 -15.23 -7.19 7.61
N ALA A 271 -14.80 -8.45 7.80
CA ALA A 271 -15.70 -9.61 7.79
C ALA A 271 -16.78 -9.50 8.86
N LYS A 272 -16.41 -9.12 10.10
CA LYS A 272 -17.37 -8.91 11.19
C LYS A 272 -18.36 -7.78 10.88
N MET A 273 -17.89 -6.66 10.33
CA MET A 273 -18.76 -5.55 9.91
C MET A 273 -19.77 -5.96 8.83
N ALA A 274 -19.35 -6.85 7.92
CA ALA A 274 -20.20 -7.40 6.87
C ALA A 274 -21.11 -8.55 7.31
N GLY A 275 -21.06 -8.99 8.58
CA GLY A 275 -21.77 -10.17 9.07
C GLY A 275 -21.24 -11.50 8.53
N ALA A 276 -20.04 -11.50 7.92
CA ALA A 276 -19.39 -12.70 7.42
C ALA A 276 -18.61 -13.42 8.53
N LYS A 277 -18.47 -14.75 8.40
CA LYS A 277 -17.77 -15.59 9.39
C LYS A 277 -16.33 -15.86 8.96
N PRO A 278 -15.31 -15.25 9.59
CA PRO A 278 -13.90 -15.48 9.28
C PRO A 278 -13.42 -16.77 9.96
N LEU A 279 -13.31 -17.87 9.23
CA LEU A 279 -12.89 -19.18 9.77
C LEU A 279 -11.36 -19.32 9.75
N LEU A 280 -10.76 -19.44 8.56
CA LEU A 280 -9.33 -19.72 8.39
C LEU A 280 -8.43 -18.56 8.84
N SER A 281 -8.88 -17.34 8.66
CA SER A 281 -8.09 -16.16 9.00
C SER A 281 -7.84 -16.00 10.51
N ILE A 282 -8.70 -16.54 11.36
CA ILE A 282 -8.48 -16.53 12.82
C ILE A 282 -7.28 -17.40 13.18
N GLU A 283 -7.20 -18.61 12.64
CA GLU A 283 -6.06 -19.51 12.88
C GLU A 283 -4.79 -18.99 12.21
N THR A 284 -4.91 -18.46 10.98
CA THR A 284 -3.79 -17.79 10.31
C THR A 284 -3.23 -16.65 11.16
N LEU A 285 -4.09 -15.82 11.75
CA LEU A 285 -3.66 -14.69 12.58
C LEU A 285 -2.91 -15.15 13.83
N LYS A 286 -3.39 -16.19 14.52
CA LYS A 286 -2.69 -16.78 15.69
C LYS A 286 -1.29 -17.28 15.30
N THR A 287 -1.18 -18.01 14.19
CA THR A 287 0.11 -18.49 13.69
C THR A 287 1.07 -17.34 13.39
N LEU A 288 0.58 -16.29 12.72
CA LEU A 288 1.41 -15.12 12.44
C LEU A 288 1.86 -14.38 13.71
N GLU A 289 1.01 -14.33 14.73
CA GLU A 289 1.35 -13.74 16.04
C GLU A 289 2.43 -14.55 16.74
N GLU A 290 2.33 -15.88 16.72
CA GLU A 290 3.34 -16.78 17.26
C GLU A 290 4.69 -16.61 16.56
N VAL A 291 4.71 -16.69 15.23
CA VAL A 291 5.94 -16.55 14.42
C VAL A 291 6.58 -15.18 14.61
N ALA A 292 5.81 -14.10 14.62
CA ALA A 292 6.34 -12.76 14.79
C ALA A 292 6.84 -12.46 16.22
N SER A 293 6.39 -13.23 17.21
CA SER A 293 6.87 -13.11 18.58
C SER A 293 8.26 -13.71 18.80
N ASP A 294 8.72 -14.57 17.89
CA ASP A 294 10.06 -15.16 17.95
C ASP A 294 11.08 -14.20 17.29
N PRO A 295 12.11 -13.75 18.04
CA PRO A 295 13.12 -12.82 17.53
C PRO A 295 13.85 -13.29 16.25
N ARG A 296 13.87 -14.59 15.96
CA ARG A 296 14.50 -15.16 14.75
C ARG A 296 13.72 -14.79 13.48
N TYR A 297 12.44 -14.53 13.60
CA TYR A 297 11.52 -14.31 12.48
C TYR A 297 10.88 -12.93 12.47
N ALA A 298 10.93 -12.20 13.57
CA ALA A 298 10.43 -10.84 13.68
C ALA A 298 11.08 -9.93 12.62
N GLY A 299 10.28 -9.08 11.99
CA GLY A 299 10.74 -8.15 10.95
C GLY A 299 10.95 -8.77 9.57
N LYS A 300 10.97 -10.10 9.46
CA LYS A 300 11.13 -10.82 8.20
C LYS A 300 9.86 -10.78 7.33
N ASP A 301 10.02 -11.18 6.10
CA ASP A 301 8.89 -11.35 5.18
C ASP A 301 7.90 -12.41 5.68
N LEU A 302 6.61 -12.19 5.47
CA LEU A 302 5.50 -13.04 5.89
C LEU A 302 5.68 -14.54 5.53
N ARG A 303 6.39 -14.86 4.44
CA ARG A 303 6.67 -16.25 4.01
C ARG A 303 7.67 -16.96 4.90
N VAL A 304 8.28 -16.29 5.87
CA VAL A 304 9.12 -16.92 6.91
C VAL A 304 8.38 -17.99 7.71
N VAL A 305 7.05 -17.98 7.67
CA VAL A 305 6.20 -19.07 8.21
C VAL A 305 6.61 -20.44 7.67
N TYR A 306 7.01 -20.55 6.39
CA TYR A 306 7.54 -21.80 5.84
C TYR A 306 8.83 -22.26 6.55
N LYS A 307 9.78 -21.34 6.79
CA LYS A 307 11.01 -21.63 7.54
C LYS A 307 10.69 -22.06 8.96
N TRP A 308 9.83 -21.31 9.65
CA TRP A 308 9.36 -21.63 11.00
C TRP A 308 8.77 -23.04 11.08
N LEU A 309 7.88 -23.42 10.15
CA LEU A 309 7.29 -24.78 10.10
C LEU A 309 8.33 -25.88 9.88
N ASN A 310 9.39 -25.63 9.12
CA ASN A 310 10.44 -26.63 8.88
C ASN A 310 11.39 -26.80 10.07
N GLU A 311 11.47 -25.83 10.95
CA GLU A 311 12.33 -25.84 12.13
C GLU A 311 11.61 -26.41 13.39
N GLN A 312 10.31 -26.81 13.27
CA GLN A 312 9.53 -27.47 14.35
C GLN A 312 9.78 -29.00 14.45
#